data_3342a587c596d7311e1fccb271da70d4
#
_entry.id   3342a587c596d7311e1fccb271da70d4
#
_cell.length_a   1.000
_cell.length_b   1.000
_cell.length_c   1.000
_cell.angle_alpha   90.00
_cell.angle_beta   90.00
_cell.angle_gamma   90.00
#
_symmetry.space_group_name_H-M   'P 1'
#
loop_
_entity.id
_entity.type
_entity.pdbx_description
1 polymer ?
#
loop_
_entity_poly.entity_id
_entity_poly.type
_entity_poly.pdbx_seq_one_letter_code
_entity_poly.pdbx_strand_id
1 'polypeptide(L)'
;MAEPIPVWPGEFVRLDDGEIFVRTAAPPGATAGPGGDAAPAVFVHGFGGSSTNWTDLMHLLSSAGSGAGPALWCDALDLPGFGQSLPTEASCSVSGQAATVAALIEARGRGPVHLFGNSLGGAVCTRVAATRPELVRTLTLIAPAMPDLLVRPATARFPALCVPKFGGWLLSRVQKMSPQARVEASIATIYYDGSCVHPDRIAGDIAEIERRDQLGYGPAVLVRCARSIVAEYLRRGATSLWRDAARVNSPALIIYGSHDRIVDPRMAGRAARTFRRARVVVLPRTGHVAQMERPAAVAAEFRGLLAGNEPLPVPVV
;
A
#
# COMPACT_ATOMS: atom_id res chain seq x y z
N MET A 1 4.10 12.20 -23.52
CA MET A 1 3.50 11.89 -22.20
C MET A 1 3.13 13.22 -21.55
N ALA A 2 2.08 13.26 -20.75
CA ALA A 2 1.78 14.45 -19.95
C ALA A 2 2.90 14.69 -18.93
N GLU A 3 3.09 15.95 -18.51
CA GLU A 3 4.05 16.30 -17.48
C GLU A 3 3.73 15.55 -16.17
N PRO A 4 4.72 14.94 -15.49
CA PRO A 4 4.45 14.18 -14.27
C PRO A 4 4.03 15.11 -13.14
N ILE A 5 3.07 14.66 -12.36
CA ILE A 5 2.66 15.36 -11.14
C ILE A 5 3.86 15.40 -10.18
N PRO A 6 4.28 16.56 -9.67
CA PRO A 6 5.36 16.65 -8.70
C PRO A 6 5.06 15.82 -7.44
N VAL A 7 6.11 15.30 -6.83
CA VAL A 7 5.96 14.57 -5.56
C VAL A 7 5.47 15.55 -4.48
N TRP A 8 4.44 15.15 -3.76
CA TRP A 8 3.84 15.96 -2.69
C TRP A 8 4.84 16.30 -1.59
N PRO A 9 4.75 17.48 -0.98
CA PRO A 9 5.57 17.85 0.17
C PRO A 9 5.31 16.89 1.33
N GLY A 10 6.29 16.75 2.21
CA GLY A 10 6.17 15.88 3.36
C GLY A 10 6.84 16.46 4.59
N GLU A 11 6.46 15.92 5.73
CA GLU A 11 6.95 16.29 7.05
C GLU A 11 7.12 15.06 7.93
N PHE A 12 7.90 15.19 9.00
CA PHE A 12 7.97 14.18 10.04
C PHE A 12 6.86 14.42 11.06
N VAL A 13 6.11 13.36 11.35
CA VAL A 13 5.05 13.34 12.37
C VAL A 13 5.56 12.54 13.55
N ARG A 14 5.55 13.18 14.73
CA ARG A 14 5.97 12.54 15.98
C ARG A 14 4.85 11.65 16.49
N LEU A 15 5.17 10.40 16.77
CA LEU A 15 4.33 9.40 17.43
C LEU A 15 5.00 8.98 18.74
N ASP A 16 4.30 8.26 19.60
CA ASP A 16 4.84 7.80 20.89
C ASP A 16 6.11 6.95 20.72
N ASP A 17 6.17 6.11 19.68
CA ASP A 17 7.28 5.18 19.39
C ASP A 17 8.33 5.75 18.41
N GLY A 18 8.31 7.05 18.09
CA GLY A 18 9.27 7.65 17.17
C GLY A 18 8.63 8.61 16.16
N GLU A 19 9.32 8.84 15.05
CA GLU A 19 8.86 9.74 14.00
C GLU A 19 8.64 8.98 12.69
N ILE A 20 7.58 9.32 11.97
CA ILE A 20 7.32 8.82 10.62
C ILE A 20 7.19 9.96 9.63
N PHE A 21 7.64 9.72 8.41
CA PHE A 21 7.51 10.68 7.32
C PHE A 21 6.16 10.51 6.63
N VAL A 22 5.48 11.63 6.39
CA VAL A 22 4.15 11.69 5.77
C VAL A 22 4.13 12.75 4.68
N ARG A 23 3.68 12.39 3.47
CA ARG A 23 3.39 13.33 2.40
C ARG A 23 1.92 13.68 2.40
N THR A 24 1.62 14.97 2.24
CA THR A 24 0.25 15.46 2.30
C THR A 24 -0.16 16.14 1.00
N ALA A 25 -1.34 15.76 0.48
CA ALA A 25 -2.04 16.46 -0.58
C ALA A 25 -3.40 16.94 -0.04
N ALA A 26 -3.55 18.26 0.06
CA ALA A 26 -4.78 18.89 0.51
C ALA A 26 -5.56 19.49 -0.66
N PRO A 27 -6.90 19.49 -0.63
CA PRO A 27 -7.70 20.26 -1.58
C PRO A 27 -7.38 21.76 -1.48
N PRO A 28 -7.38 22.49 -2.59
CA PRO A 28 -7.16 23.94 -2.56
C PRO A 28 -8.13 24.65 -1.62
N GLY A 29 -7.60 25.44 -0.69
CA GLY A 29 -8.38 26.18 0.30
C GLY A 29 -8.95 25.37 1.47
N ALA A 30 -8.74 24.06 1.52
CA ALA A 30 -9.19 23.24 2.63
C ALA A 30 -8.39 23.54 3.91
N THR A 31 -9.09 23.59 5.04
CA THR A 31 -8.47 23.76 6.36
C THR A 31 -8.11 22.41 6.98
N ALA A 32 -6.91 22.34 7.57
CA ALA A 32 -6.49 21.19 8.36
C ALA A 32 -7.21 21.21 9.73
N GLY A 33 -7.71 20.05 10.18
CA GLY A 33 -8.19 19.89 11.53
C GLY A 33 -9.49 19.09 11.67
N PRO A 34 -9.92 18.83 12.91
CA PRO A 34 -11.22 18.23 13.20
C PRO A 34 -12.34 19.14 12.66
N GLY A 35 -13.22 18.61 11.79
CA GLY A 35 -14.30 19.38 11.17
C GLY A 35 -13.94 20.17 9.92
N GLY A 36 -12.75 19.95 9.33
CA GLY A 36 -12.36 20.50 8.02
C GLY A 36 -13.27 19.99 6.90
N ASP A 37 -13.38 20.79 5.83
CA ASP A 37 -14.32 20.56 4.71
C ASP A 37 -13.98 19.32 3.86
N ALA A 38 -12.78 18.74 4.01
CA ALA A 38 -12.31 17.59 3.25
C ALA A 38 -12.20 16.34 4.13
N ALA A 39 -12.79 15.24 3.66
CA ALA A 39 -12.71 13.96 4.36
C ALA A 39 -11.27 13.42 4.37
N PRO A 40 -10.76 12.94 5.53
CA PRO A 40 -9.39 12.46 5.64
C PRO A 40 -9.19 11.09 4.97
N ALA A 41 -8.05 10.94 4.30
CA ALA A 41 -7.61 9.67 3.70
C ALA A 41 -6.15 9.37 4.09
N VAL A 42 -5.85 8.11 4.40
CA VAL A 42 -4.50 7.64 4.72
C VAL A 42 -4.10 6.52 3.77
N PHE A 43 -2.87 6.60 3.24
CA PHE A 43 -2.34 5.73 2.20
C PHE A 43 -1.10 4.99 2.68
N VAL A 44 -1.14 3.64 2.60
CA VAL A 44 -0.11 2.74 3.12
C VAL A 44 0.50 1.93 1.98
N HIS A 45 1.78 2.17 1.68
CA HIS A 45 2.50 1.54 0.57
C HIS A 45 2.83 0.06 0.82
N GLY A 46 3.26 -0.64 -0.24
CA GLY A 46 3.70 -2.03 -0.20
C GLY A 46 5.15 -2.21 0.25
N PHE A 47 5.58 -3.47 0.29
CA PHE A 47 6.96 -3.85 0.61
C PHE A 47 7.96 -3.22 -0.37
N GLY A 48 8.93 -2.50 0.17
CA GLY A 48 9.97 -1.82 -0.61
C GLY A 48 9.52 -0.51 -1.29
N GLY A 49 8.26 -0.11 -1.12
CA GLY A 49 7.73 1.15 -1.60
C GLY A 49 7.96 2.33 -0.64
N SER A 50 7.31 3.44 -0.94
CA SER A 50 7.26 4.65 -0.12
C SER A 50 5.96 5.42 -0.38
N SER A 51 5.76 6.52 0.34
CA SER A 51 4.64 7.45 0.14
C SER A 51 4.51 7.97 -1.29
N THR A 52 5.61 8.00 -2.06
CA THR A 52 5.62 8.44 -3.46
C THR A 52 4.78 7.55 -4.38
N ASN A 53 4.52 6.30 -3.99
CA ASN A 53 3.69 5.37 -4.76
C ASN A 53 2.22 5.82 -4.88
N TRP A 54 1.81 6.83 -4.14
CA TRP A 54 0.46 7.34 -4.09
C TRP A 54 0.27 8.70 -4.76
N THR A 55 1.37 9.32 -5.28
CA THR A 55 1.38 10.69 -5.78
C THR A 55 0.25 10.98 -6.76
N ASP A 56 0.09 10.14 -7.78
CA ASP A 56 -0.89 10.38 -8.85
C ASP A 56 -2.33 10.13 -8.38
N LEU A 57 -2.54 9.11 -7.55
CA LEU A 57 -3.86 8.84 -6.96
C LEU A 57 -4.28 9.94 -5.97
N MET A 58 -3.34 10.41 -5.13
CA MET A 58 -3.60 11.52 -4.20
C MET A 58 -3.99 12.79 -4.97
N HIS A 59 -3.34 13.09 -6.10
CA HIS A 59 -3.71 14.21 -6.96
C HIS A 59 -5.17 14.12 -7.42
N LEU A 60 -5.58 12.96 -7.92
CA LEU A 60 -6.95 12.74 -8.40
C LEU A 60 -7.99 12.82 -7.29
N LEU A 61 -7.63 12.44 -6.06
CA LEU A 61 -8.56 12.41 -4.94
C LEU A 61 -8.60 13.73 -4.16
N SER A 62 -7.51 14.52 -4.17
CA SER A 62 -7.47 15.83 -3.50
C SER A 62 -7.98 16.98 -4.37
N SER A 63 -8.04 16.80 -5.71
CA SER A 63 -8.49 17.85 -6.62
C SER A 63 -10.01 17.91 -6.69
N ALA A 64 -10.57 19.06 -6.39
CA ALA A 64 -11.99 19.36 -6.64
C ALA A 64 -12.25 19.36 -8.14
N GLY A 65 -13.26 18.63 -8.60
CA GLY A 65 -13.66 18.63 -10.01
C GLY A 65 -13.09 17.51 -10.88
N SER A 66 -12.23 16.65 -10.39
CA SER A 66 -11.71 15.48 -11.12
C SER A 66 -12.69 14.29 -11.19
N GLY A 67 -13.98 14.50 -10.87
CA GLY A 67 -15.05 13.48 -10.91
C GLY A 67 -16.12 13.70 -9.82
N ALA A 68 -17.18 12.89 -9.84
CA ALA A 68 -18.22 12.93 -8.83
C ALA A 68 -17.69 12.46 -7.48
N GLY A 69 -17.75 13.31 -6.45
CA GLY A 69 -17.39 12.99 -5.08
C GLY A 69 -16.60 14.09 -4.37
N PRO A 70 -16.54 14.06 -3.04
CA PRO A 70 -15.80 15.06 -2.27
C PRO A 70 -14.29 14.93 -2.51
N ALA A 71 -13.60 16.07 -2.50
CA ALA A 71 -12.16 16.09 -2.45
C ALA A 71 -11.67 15.59 -1.07
N LEU A 72 -10.54 14.85 -1.07
CA LEU A 72 -10.01 14.26 0.14
C LEU A 72 -8.75 14.99 0.62
N TRP A 73 -8.57 15.05 1.93
CA TRP A 73 -7.30 15.35 2.55
C TRP A 73 -6.47 14.07 2.64
N CYS A 74 -5.42 13.98 1.83
CA CYS A 74 -4.65 12.77 1.63
C CYS A 74 -3.32 12.82 2.39
N ASP A 75 -3.09 11.86 3.28
CA ASP A 75 -1.81 11.65 3.96
C ASP A 75 -1.23 10.27 3.56
N ALA A 76 -0.09 10.25 2.87
CA ALA A 76 0.64 9.03 2.53
C ALA A 76 1.88 8.90 3.41
N LEU A 77 1.93 7.86 4.25
CA LEU A 77 3.07 7.65 5.14
C LEU A 77 4.14 6.77 4.49
N ASP A 78 5.38 6.99 4.91
CA ASP A 78 6.44 6.00 4.77
C ASP A 78 6.38 5.05 5.97
N LEU A 79 6.12 3.77 5.73
CA LEU A 79 6.13 2.77 6.79
C LEU A 79 7.52 2.70 7.46
N PRO A 80 7.61 2.45 8.77
CA PRO A 80 8.88 2.36 9.47
C PRO A 80 9.89 1.44 8.78
N GLY A 81 11.08 1.97 8.52
CA GLY A 81 12.15 1.31 7.80
C GLY A 81 12.10 1.42 6.27
N PHE A 82 11.10 2.15 5.75
CA PHE A 82 10.96 2.47 4.33
C PHE A 82 10.92 3.97 4.11
N GLY A 83 11.18 4.40 2.86
CA GLY A 83 11.22 5.81 2.55
C GLY A 83 12.13 6.56 3.53
N GLN A 84 11.66 7.64 4.07
CA GLN A 84 12.38 8.48 5.02
C GLN A 84 12.16 8.10 6.50
N SER A 85 11.25 7.14 6.79
CA SER A 85 10.96 6.71 8.16
C SER A 85 12.00 5.72 8.68
N LEU A 86 12.53 5.99 9.88
CA LEU A 86 13.47 5.10 10.54
C LEU A 86 12.79 3.81 11.04
N PRO A 87 13.49 2.67 11.07
CA PRO A 87 12.95 1.44 11.59
C PRO A 87 12.97 1.44 13.13
N THR A 88 11.95 0.84 13.73
CA THR A 88 11.97 0.38 15.12
C THR A 88 11.93 -1.15 15.17
N GLU A 89 12.27 -1.77 16.31
CA GLU A 89 12.22 -3.23 16.41
C GLU A 89 10.80 -3.79 16.23
N ALA A 90 9.80 -3.17 16.84
CA ALA A 90 8.41 -3.58 16.76
C ALA A 90 7.81 -3.35 15.36
N SER A 91 8.26 -2.33 14.66
CA SER A 91 7.66 -1.81 13.43
C SER A 91 7.85 -2.66 12.18
N CYS A 92 8.74 -3.67 12.19
CA CYS A 92 8.91 -4.54 11.02
C CYS A 92 7.83 -5.64 10.88
N SER A 93 6.95 -5.79 11.86
CA SER A 93 5.84 -6.75 11.79
C SER A 93 4.57 -6.09 11.22
N VAL A 94 3.69 -6.89 10.60
CA VAL A 94 2.37 -6.40 10.15
C VAL A 94 1.59 -5.78 11.30
N SER A 95 1.67 -6.37 12.50
CA SER A 95 1.00 -5.82 13.69
C SER A 95 1.63 -4.51 14.17
N GLY A 96 2.97 -4.41 14.17
CA GLY A 96 3.66 -3.17 14.54
C GLY A 96 3.39 -2.04 13.54
N GLN A 97 3.44 -2.33 12.25
CA GLN A 97 3.08 -1.36 11.21
C GLN A 97 1.60 -0.94 11.31
N ALA A 98 0.69 -1.86 11.67
CA ALA A 98 -0.70 -1.52 11.90
C ALA A 98 -0.87 -0.60 13.13
N ALA A 99 -0.11 -0.81 14.18
CA ALA A 99 -0.08 0.09 15.34
C ALA A 99 0.42 1.49 14.95
N THR A 100 1.49 1.58 14.15
CA THR A 100 2.00 2.86 13.62
C THR A 100 0.96 3.59 12.77
N VAL A 101 0.24 2.89 11.88
CA VAL A 101 -0.82 3.49 11.06
C VAL A 101 -1.97 3.99 11.94
N ALA A 102 -2.39 3.22 12.94
CA ALA A 102 -3.42 3.65 13.88
C ALA A 102 -2.98 4.90 14.68
N ALA A 103 -1.76 4.90 15.19
CA ALA A 103 -1.19 6.05 15.93
C ALA A 103 -1.11 7.31 15.05
N LEU A 104 -0.77 7.18 13.75
CA LEU A 104 -0.81 8.32 12.82
C LEU A 104 -2.22 8.88 12.67
N ILE A 105 -3.23 8.02 12.48
CA ILE A 105 -4.62 8.47 12.32
C ILE A 105 -5.07 9.22 13.57
N GLU A 106 -4.72 8.73 14.76
CA GLU A 106 -5.02 9.38 16.05
C GLU A 106 -4.26 10.70 16.19
N ALA A 107 -2.96 10.73 15.90
CA ALA A 107 -2.14 11.94 15.99
C ALA A 107 -2.62 13.06 15.04
N ARG A 108 -3.12 12.69 13.88
CA ARG A 108 -3.75 13.65 12.95
C ARG A 108 -5.09 14.19 13.44
N GLY A 109 -5.82 13.46 14.28
CA GLY A 109 -7.02 13.94 14.97
C GLY A 109 -8.19 14.32 14.04
N ARG A 110 -8.21 13.80 12.80
CA ARG A 110 -9.23 14.15 11.79
C ARG A 110 -10.43 13.19 11.76
N GLY A 111 -10.51 12.25 12.70
CA GLY A 111 -11.57 11.25 12.83
C GLY A 111 -11.38 10.04 11.92
N PRO A 112 -12.44 9.23 11.68
CA PRO A 112 -12.28 8.04 10.86
C PRO A 112 -11.90 8.40 9.42
N VAL A 113 -10.91 7.66 8.88
CA VAL A 113 -10.29 7.94 7.57
C VAL A 113 -10.79 6.99 6.48
N HIS A 114 -10.69 7.40 5.24
CA HIS A 114 -10.64 6.51 4.09
C HIS A 114 -9.25 5.88 4.05
N LEU A 115 -9.13 4.59 4.38
CA LEU A 115 -7.85 3.91 4.52
C LEU A 115 -7.51 3.12 3.25
N PHE A 116 -6.37 3.43 2.63
CA PHE A 116 -5.87 2.81 1.41
C PHE A 116 -4.61 1.99 1.69
N GLY A 117 -4.52 0.78 1.14
CA GLY A 117 -3.33 -0.04 1.30
C GLY A 117 -3.01 -0.89 0.08
N ASN A 118 -1.73 -0.89 -0.34
CA ASN A 118 -1.25 -1.75 -1.41
C ASN A 118 -0.37 -2.89 -0.85
N SER A 119 -0.57 -4.12 -1.33
CA SER A 119 0.29 -5.26 -1.01
C SER A 119 0.47 -5.48 0.50
N LEU A 120 1.68 -5.34 1.04
CA LEU A 120 1.95 -5.35 2.49
C LEU A 120 1.07 -4.31 3.21
N GLY A 121 0.99 -3.08 2.69
CA GLY A 121 0.11 -2.04 3.22
C GLY A 121 -1.35 -2.48 3.26
N GLY A 122 -1.78 -3.30 2.29
CA GLY A 122 -3.12 -3.90 2.30
C GLY A 122 -3.34 -4.88 3.45
N ALA A 123 -2.34 -5.69 3.79
CA ALA A 123 -2.38 -6.56 4.98
C ALA A 123 -2.41 -5.74 6.28
N VAL A 124 -1.59 -4.68 6.35
CA VAL A 124 -1.56 -3.73 7.47
C VAL A 124 -2.92 -3.05 7.65
N CYS A 125 -3.48 -2.48 6.59
CA CYS A 125 -4.78 -1.80 6.63
C CYS A 125 -5.93 -2.75 7.00
N THR A 126 -5.89 -4.01 6.54
CA THR A 126 -6.85 -5.03 6.95
C THR A 126 -6.81 -5.26 8.47
N ARG A 127 -5.61 -5.31 9.05
CA ARG A 127 -5.44 -5.45 10.50
C ARG A 127 -5.93 -4.21 11.25
N VAL A 128 -5.61 -3.00 10.79
CA VAL A 128 -6.15 -1.76 11.38
C VAL A 128 -7.68 -1.79 11.38
N ALA A 129 -8.30 -2.05 10.23
CA ALA A 129 -9.76 -2.05 10.11
C ALA A 129 -10.45 -3.14 10.96
N ALA A 130 -9.76 -4.25 11.24
CA ALA A 130 -10.28 -5.32 12.09
C ALA A 130 -10.10 -5.07 13.60
N THR A 131 -9.04 -4.36 14.00
CA THR A 131 -8.68 -4.15 15.42
C THR A 131 -9.05 -2.77 15.93
N ARG A 132 -9.16 -1.78 15.04
CA ARG A 132 -9.50 -0.37 15.32
C ARG A 132 -10.57 0.13 14.33
N PRO A 133 -11.75 -0.52 14.29
CA PRO A 133 -12.81 -0.21 13.32
C PRO A 133 -13.30 1.24 13.42
N GLU A 134 -13.19 1.87 14.58
CA GLU A 134 -13.56 3.26 14.83
C GLU A 134 -12.68 4.27 14.07
N LEU A 135 -11.48 3.87 13.65
CA LEU A 135 -10.58 4.72 12.88
C LEU A 135 -10.81 4.64 11.35
N VAL A 136 -11.65 3.70 10.88
CA VAL A 136 -11.74 3.40 9.45
C VAL A 136 -13.16 3.64 8.92
N ARG A 137 -13.32 4.69 8.12
CA ARG A 137 -14.57 5.02 7.42
C ARG A 137 -14.84 4.08 6.25
N THR A 138 -13.85 3.89 5.37
CA THR A 138 -13.86 2.90 4.29
C THR A 138 -12.47 2.30 4.14
N LEU A 139 -12.39 1.09 3.60
CA LEU A 139 -11.15 0.37 3.36
C LEU A 139 -10.95 0.11 1.86
N THR A 140 -9.88 0.63 1.27
CA THR A 140 -9.52 0.34 -0.13
C THR A 140 -8.21 -0.44 -0.18
N LEU A 141 -8.27 -1.66 -0.69
CA LEU A 141 -7.13 -2.58 -0.78
C LEU A 141 -6.76 -2.80 -2.24
N ILE A 142 -5.48 -2.62 -2.57
CA ILE A 142 -4.94 -2.87 -3.91
C ILE A 142 -3.97 -4.03 -3.83
N ALA A 143 -4.30 -5.15 -4.48
CA ALA A 143 -3.50 -6.36 -4.46
C ALA A 143 -2.99 -6.73 -3.05
N PRO A 144 -3.86 -6.82 -2.02
CA PRO A 144 -3.43 -6.98 -0.64
C PRO A 144 -2.66 -8.30 -0.45
N ALA A 145 -1.57 -8.26 0.33
CA ALA A 145 -0.75 -9.42 0.65
C ALA A 145 -1.46 -10.35 1.67
N MET A 146 -2.57 -10.92 1.23
CA MET A 146 -3.32 -11.89 2.04
C MET A 146 -2.73 -13.30 1.87
N PRO A 147 -2.73 -14.13 2.93
CA PRO A 147 -2.20 -15.49 2.87
C PRO A 147 -2.82 -16.33 1.74
N ASP A 148 -1.97 -16.78 0.83
CA ASP A 148 -2.30 -17.71 -0.24
C ASP A 148 -1.42 -18.96 -0.10
N LEU A 149 -1.99 -20.14 -0.37
CA LEU A 149 -1.27 -21.41 -0.32
C LEU A 149 -0.43 -21.66 -1.58
N LEU A 150 -0.70 -20.92 -2.67
CA LEU A 150 0.00 -21.07 -3.94
C LEU A 150 1.16 -20.05 -4.02
N VAL A 151 2.37 -20.56 -3.86
CA VAL A 151 3.59 -19.75 -4.02
C VAL A 151 3.83 -19.52 -5.52
N ARG A 152 3.81 -18.26 -5.94
CA ARG A 152 4.14 -17.87 -7.32
C ARG A 152 5.66 -17.68 -7.48
N PRO A 153 6.22 -17.87 -8.69
CA PRO A 153 7.65 -17.67 -8.91
C PRO A 153 8.17 -16.30 -8.46
N ALA A 154 7.40 -15.24 -8.71
CA ALA A 154 7.76 -13.89 -8.29
C ALA A 154 7.79 -13.70 -6.77
N THR A 155 7.03 -14.49 -6.00
CA THR A 155 6.97 -14.42 -4.54
C THR A 155 7.84 -15.45 -3.84
N ALA A 156 8.38 -16.45 -4.56
CA ALA A 156 9.27 -17.49 -4.00
C ALA A 156 10.53 -16.89 -3.34
N ARG A 157 10.94 -15.68 -3.77
CA ARG A 157 12.04 -14.93 -3.15
C ARG A 157 11.78 -14.54 -1.69
N PHE A 158 10.52 -14.33 -1.26
CA PHE A 158 10.24 -13.96 0.14
C PHE A 158 10.57 -15.09 1.12
N PRO A 159 10.10 -16.33 0.95
CA PRO A 159 10.59 -17.47 1.74
C PRO A 159 12.11 -17.65 1.64
N ALA A 160 12.70 -17.47 0.45
CA ALA A 160 14.14 -17.59 0.24
C ALA A 160 14.94 -16.58 1.08
N LEU A 161 14.46 -15.33 1.21
CA LEU A 161 15.05 -14.30 2.09
C LEU A 161 14.99 -14.71 3.58
N CYS A 162 14.05 -15.56 3.97
CA CYS A 162 13.90 -16.00 5.35
C CYS A 162 14.89 -17.11 5.74
N VAL A 163 15.49 -17.80 4.76
CA VAL A 163 16.44 -18.89 5.02
C VAL A 163 17.76 -18.32 5.56
N PRO A 164 18.23 -18.76 6.75
CA PRO A 164 19.49 -18.29 7.32
C PRO A 164 20.65 -18.47 6.34
N LYS A 165 21.58 -17.51 6.30
CA LYS A 165 22.74 -17.42 5.39
C LYS A 165 22.38 -17.25 3.91
N PHE A 166 21.41 -18.04 3.38
CA PHE A 166 20.98 -17.95 1.97
C PHE A 166 20.30 -16.62 1.67
N GLY A 167 19.41 -16.14 2.55
CA GLY A 167 18.73 -14.85 2.41
C GLY A 167 19.73 -13.68 2.38
N GLY A 168 20.75 -13.70 3.23
CA GLY A 168 21.83 -12.71 3.22
C GLY A 168 22.65 -12.75 1.93
N TRP A 169 22.98 -13.95 1.45
CA TRP A 169 23.68 -14.13 0.18
C TRP A 169 22.84 -13.62 -1.01
N LEU A 170 21.55 -13.96 -1.07
CA LEU A 170 20.65 -13.48 -2.12
C LEU A 170 20.57 -11.94 -2.12
N LEU A 171 20.43 -11.34 -0.93
CA LEU A 171 20.36 -9.90 -0.78
C LEU A 171 21.68 -9.22 -1.22
N SER A 172 22.83 -9.80 -0.87
CA SER A 172 24.12 -9.29 -1.31
C SER A 172 24.31 -9.33 -2.84
N ARG A 173 23.65 -10.29 -3.52
CA ARG A 173 23.63 -10.34 -4.99
C ARG A 173 22.79 -9.20 -5.56
N VAL A 174 21.62 -8.94 -4.97
CA VAL A 174 20.76 -7.83 -5.38
C VAL A 174 21.45 -6.49 -5.16
N GLN A 175 22.15 -6.32 -4.03
CA GLN A 175 22.90 -5.09 -3.73
C GLN A 175 24.07 -4.81 -4.69
N LYS A 176 24.62 -5.85 -5.34
CA LYS A 176 25.65 -5.68 -6.38
C LYS A 176 25.10 -5.21 -7.73
N MET A 177 23.79 -5.27 -7.93
CA MET A 177 23.15 -4.70 -9.12
C MET A 177 23.14 -3.18 -9.01
N SER A 178 23.27 -2.48 -10.13
CA SER A 178 23.08 -1.02 -10.14
C SER A 178 21.67 -0.63 -9.67
N PRO A 179 21.48 0.53 -9.03
CA PRO A 179 20.17 1.04 -8.67
C PRO A 179 19.19 1.03 -9.86
N GLN A 180 19.64 1.45 -11.03
CA GLN A 180 18.85 1.40 -12.26
C GLN A 180 18.38 -0.01 -12.59
N ALA A 181 19.26 -1.01 -12.60
CA ALA A 181 18.89 -2.40 -12.91
C ALA A 181 17.88 -2.97 -11.88
N ARG A 182 17.95 -2.53 -10.63
CA ARG A 182 16.99 -2.90 -9.55
C ARG A 182 15.63 -2.26 -9.78
N VAL A 183 15.57 -1.00 -10.21
CA VAL A 183 14.31 -0.31 -10.57
C VAL A 183 13.68 -0.98 -11.80
N GLU A 184 14.43 -1.23 -12.85
CA GLU A 184 13.96 -1.90 -14.06
C GLU A 184 13.38 -3.29 -13.76
N ALA A 185 14.09 -4.10 -12.95
CA ALA A 185 13.62 -5.41 -12.51
C ALA A 185 12.34 -5.33 -11.65
N SER A 186 12.22 -4.29 -10.83
CA SER A 186 11.02 -4.00 -10.06
C SER A 186 9.84 -3.67 -10.99
N ILE A 187 10.01 -2.71 -11.89
CA ILE A 187 9.00 -2.31 -12.88
C ILE A 187 8.53 -3.54 -13.68
N ALA A 188 9.45 -4.33 -14.22
CA ALA A 188 9.14 -5.54 -14.97
C ALA A 188 8.33 -6.57 -14.15
N THR A 189 8.43 -6.54 -12.82
CA THR A 189 7.72 -7.46 -11.94
C THR A 189 6.35 -6.95 -11.53
N ILE A 190 6.22 -5.65 -11.19
CA ILE A 190 5.03 -5.09 -10.54
C ILE A 190 4.05 -4.44 -11.52
N TYR A 191 4.50 -4.00 -12.70
CA TYR A 191 3.63 -3.43 -13.73
C TYR A 191 3.21 -4.51 -14.75
N TYR A 192 2.05 -4.33 -15.34
CA TYR A 192 1.68 -5.03 -16.58
C TYR A 192 2.45 -4.45 -17.76
N ASP A 193 2.44 -3.13 -17.88
CA ASP A 193 3.14 -2.37 -18.91
C ASP A 193 4.05 -1.31 -18.28
N GLY A 194 5.35 -1.62 -18.18
CA GLY A 194 6.34 -0.70 -17.64
C GLY A 194 6.60 0.54 -18.50
N SER A 195 6.15 0.56 -19.77
CA SER A 195 6.32 1.73 -20.65
C SER A 195 5.48 2.94 -20.23
N CYS A 196 4.47 2.74 -19.37
CA CYS A 196 3.67 3.82 -18.83
C CYS A 196 4.37 4.61 -17.71
N VAL A 197 5.49 4.10 -17.17
CA VAL A 197 6.20 4.77 -16.07
C VAL A 197 6.98 5.97 -16.61
N HIS A 198 6.69 7.17 -16.08
CA HIS A 198 7.37 8.37 -16.49
C HIS A 198 8.87 8.33 -16.11
N PRO A 199 9.80 8.80 -16.98
CA PRO A 199 11.23 8.81 -16.69
C PRO A 199 11.62 9.47 -15.36
N ASP A 200 10.94 10.55 -14.96
CA ASP A 200 11.19 11.23 -13.69
C ASP A 200 10.80 10.36 -12.47
N ARG A 201 9.79 9.48 -12.61
CA ARG A 201 9.47 8.50 -11.57
C ARG A 201 10.58 7.46 -11.45
N ILE A 202 11.11 7.00 -12.59
CA ILE A 202 12.25 6.08 -12.62
C ILE A 202 13.47 6.73 -11.96
N ALA A 203 13.77 7.98 -12.30
CA ALA A 203 14.87 8.72 -11.69
C ALA A 203 14.69 8.89 -10.18
N GLY A 204 13.48 9.20 -9.72
CA GLY A 204 13.14 9.28 -8.31
C GLY A 204 13.31 7.94 -7.56
N ASP A 205 12.88 6.83 -8.17
CA ASP A 205 13.04 5.50 -7.60
C ASP A 205 14.53 5.08 -7.53
N ILE A 206 15.35 5.46 -8.54
CA ILE A 206 16.80 5.25 -8.53
C ILE A 206 17.43 6.02 -7.37
N ALA A 207 17.13 7.31 -7.23
CA ALA A 207 17.64 8.14 -6.14
C ALA A 207 17.24 7.60 -4.75
N GLU A 208 16.02 7.08 -4.61
CA GLU A 208 15.58 6.45 -3.35
C GLU A 208 16.34 5.15 -3.05
N ILE A 209 16.63 4.34 -4.06
CA ILE A 209 17.46 3.14 -3.88
C ILE A 209 18.89 3.52 -3.47
N GLU A 210 19.49 4.52 -4.12
CA GLU A 210 20.83 5.03 -3.79
C GLU A 210 20.88 5.55 -2.35
N ARG A 211 19.88 6.32 -1.95
CA ARG A 211 19.76 6.81 -0.58
C ARG A 211 19.66 5.65 0.42
N ARG A 212 18.81 4.64 0.16
CA ARG A 212 18.66 3.46 1.04
C ARG A 212 19.92 2.62 1.13
N ASP A 213 20.69 2.52 0.06
CA ASP A 213 21.95 1.77 0.05
C ASP A 213 23.00 2.40 0.97
N GLN A 214 22.92 3.70 1.22
CA GLN A 214 23.76 4.43 2.18
C GLN A 214 23.32 4.18 3.64
N LEU A 215 22.09 3.66 3.87
CA LEU A 215 21.57 3.38 5.20
C LEU A 215 22.00 1.96 5.63
N GLY A 216 22.81 1.85 6.65
CA GLY A 216 23.34 0.57 7.12
C GLY A 216 22.29 -0.45 7.57
N TYR A 217 21.05 -0.02 7.87
CA TYR A 217 19.96 -0.87 8.31
C TYR A 217 19.07 -1.42 7.17
N GLY A 218 19.12 -0.86 5.97
CA GLY A 218 18.21 -1.17 4.86
C GLY A 218 18.03 -2.66 4.59
N PRO A 219 19.12 -3.44 4.40
CA PRO A 219 19.04 -4.87 4.17
C PRO A 219 18.39 -5.67 5.31
N ALA A 220 18.73 -5.33 6.56
CA ALA A 220 18.18 -5.99 7.74
C ALA A 220 16.66 -5.78 7.87
N VAL A 221 16.19 -4.56 7.60
CA VAL A 221 14.75 -4.23 7.59
C VAL A 221 14.01 -5.03 6.54
N LEU A 222 14.52 -5.11 5.30
CA LEU A 222 13.89 -5.90 4.24
C LEU A 222 13.74 -7.38 4.64
N VAL A 223 14.78 -7.98 5.23
CA VAL A 223 14.70 -9.36 5.72
C VAL A 223 13.68 -9.51 6.85
N ARG A 224 13.65 -8.58 7.80
CA ARG A 224 12.70 -8.62 8.93
C ARG A 224 11.26 -8.48 8.45
N CYS A 225 10.99 -7.55 7.55
CA CYS A 225 9.66 -7.38 6.96
C CYS A 225 9.25 -8.59 6.10
N ALA A 226 10.17 -9.16 5.30
CA ALA A 226 9.89 -10.39 4.55
C ALA A 226 9.53 -11.56 5.48
N ARG A 227 10.29 -11.75 6.58
CA ARG A 227 9.96 -12.74 7.62
C ARG A 227 8.60 -12.52 8.25
N SER A 228 8.22 -11.27 8.50
CA SER A 228 6.91 -10.93 9.03
C SER A 228 5.78 -11.31 8.05
N ILE A 229 5.95 -11.01 6.76
CA ILE A 229 4.98 -11.41 5.73
C ILE A 229 4.84 -12.95 5.72
N VAL A 230 5.95 -13.68 5.69
CA VAL A 230 5.92 -15.14 5.70
C VAL A 230 5.29 -15.68 6.98
N ALA A 231 5.55 -15.05 8.13
CA ALA A 231 4.93 -15.43 9.39
C ALA A 231 3.40 -15.25 9.36
N GLU A 232 2.89 -14.18 8.72
CA GLU A 232 1.44 -14.00 8.53
C GLU A 232 0.81 -15.10 7.66
N TYR A 233 1.53 -15.62 6.66
CA TYR A 233 1.06 -16.75 5.84
C TYR A 233 0.97 -18.05 6.64
N LEU A 234 1.78 -18.18 7.68
CA LEU A 234 1.78 -19.37 8.57
C LEU A 234 0.80 -19.24 9.73
N ARG A 235 0.32 -18.03 10.04
CA ARG A 235 -0.64 -17.81 11.13
C ARG A 235 -1.99 -18.42 10.81
N ARG A 236 -2.53 -19.14 11.78
CA ARG A 236 -3.84 -19.82 11.68
C ARG A 236 -4.76 -19.39 12.82
N GLY A 237 -6.03 -19.74 12.71
CA GLY A 237 -7.02 -19.46 13.75
C GLY A 237 -7.37 -17.98 13.88
N ALA A 238 -7.59 -17.52 15.10
CA ALA A 238 -8.14 -16.19 15.41
C ALA A 238 -7.21 -15.01 15.03
N THR A 239 -5.90 -15.26 14.89
CA THR A 239 -4.89 -14.25 14.60
C THR A 239 -4.50 -14.16 13.12
N SER A 240 -5.13 -14.93 12.24
CA SER A 240 -4.84 -14.91 10.80
C SER A 240 -5.45 -13.69 10.13
N LEU A 241 -4.79 -13.16 9.09
CA LEU A 241 -5.30 -12.02 8.30
C LEU A 241 -6.67 -12.31 7.67
N TRP A 242 -7.00 -13.55 7.32
CA TRP A 242 -8.34 -13.89 6.82
C TRP A 242 -9.42 -13.81 7.90
N ARG A 243 -9.05 -14.00 9.18
CA ARG A 243 -9.97 -13.75 10.29
C ARG A 243 -10.14 -12.25 10.55
N ASP A 244 -9.08 -11.47 10.39
CA ASP A 244 -9.16 -10.01 10.43
C ASP A 244 -10.08 -9.51 9.30
N ALA A 245 -9.89 -9.98 8.06
CA ALA A 245 -10.76 -9.66 6.93
C ALA A 245 -12.25 -9.92 7.21
N ALA A 246 -12.57 -11.06 7.86
CA ALA A 246 -13.94 -11.41 8.25
C ALA A 246 -14.53 -10.50 9.36
N ARG A 247 -13.69 -9.77 10.09
CA ARG A 247 -14.08 -8.81 11.14
C ARG A 247 -14.24 -7.38 10.64
N VAL A 248 -13.75 -7.08 9.43
CA VAL A 248 -13.89 -5.75 8.83
C VAL A 248 -15.36 -5.43 8.62
N ASN A 249 -15.84 -4.35 9.25
CA ASN A 249 -17.21 -3.89 9.17
C ASN A 249 -17.39 -2.65 8.29
N SER A 250 -16.31 -1.90 8.02
CA SER A 250 -16.33 -0.75 7.11
C SER A 250 -16.60 -1.21 5.67
N PRO A 251 -17.28 -0.37 4.85
CA PRO A 251 -17.38 -0.62 3.42
C PRO A 251 -15.99 -0.78 2.82
N ALA A 252 -15.78 -1.82 2.01
CA ALA A 252 -14.47 -2.13 1.46
C ALA A 252 -14.49 -2.19 -0.07
N LEU A 253 -13.42 -1.69 -0.69
CA LEU A 253 -13.10 -1.86 -2.09
C LEU A 253 -11.81 -2.68 -2.19
N ILE A 254 -11.83 -3.78 -2.93
CA ILE A 254 -10.65 -4.62 -3.10
C ILE A 254 -10.37 -4.74 -4.59
N ILE A 255 -9.21 -4.28 -5.00
CA ILE A 255 -8.78 -4.23 -6.40
C ILE A 255 -7.64 -5.20 -6.63
N TYR A 256 -7.76 -6.03 -7.66
CA TYR A 256 -6.68 -6.89 -8.18
C TYR A 256 -6.37 -6.50 -9.62
N GLY A 257 -5.13 -6.62 -10.03
CA GLY A 257 -4.74 -6.53 -11.44
C GLY A 257 -4.81 -7.90 -12.11
N SER A 258 -5.41 -8.00 -13.31
CA SER A 258 -5.56 -9.28 -14.02
C SER A 258 -4.22 -9.93 -14.41
N HIS A 259 -3.14 -9.13 -14.45
CA HIS A 259 -1.78 -9.57 -14.79
C HIS A 259 -0.81 -9.39 -13.63
N ASP A 260 -1.33 -9.34 -12.40
CA ASP A 260 -0.48 -9.29 -11.21
C ASP A 260 0.36 -10.57 -11.11
N ARG A 261 1.69 -10.39 -11.09
CA ARG A 261 2.66 -11.49 -11.00
C ARG A 261 3.01 -11.85 -9.55
N ILE A 262 2.58 -11.02 -8.58
CA ILE A 262 2.89 -11.16 -7.14
C ILE A 262 1.70 -11.75 -6.40
N VAL A 263 0.54 -11.08 -6.45
CA VAL A 263 -0.69 -11.56 -5.83
C VAL A 263 -1.60 -12.13 -6.89
N ASP A 264 -2.06 -13.37 -6.69
CA ASP A 264 -2.91 -14.05 -7.67
C ASP A 264 -4.29 -13.38 -7.75
N PRO A 265 -4.74 -12.95 -8.94
CA PRO A 265 -6.09 -12.39 -9.12
C PRO A 265 -7.22 -13.33 -8.71
N ARG A 266 -6.99 -14.67 -8.69
CA ARG A 266 -7.97 -15.65 -8.16
C ARG A 266 -8.32 -15.43 -6.69
N MET A 267 -7.47 -14.70 -5.95
CA MET A 267 -7.75 -14.29 -4.57
C MET A 267 -8.98 -13.39 -4.47
N ALA A 268 -9.40 -12.74 -5.56
CA ALA A 268 -10.61 -11.93 -5.63
C ALA A 268 -11.86 -12.70 -5.17
N GLY A 269 -12.02 -13.96 -5.62
CA GLY A 269 -13.14 -14.80 -5.21
C GLY A 269 -13.14 -15.13 -3.71
N ARG A 270 -11.96 -15.32 -3.10
CA ARG A 270 -11.85 -15.52 -1.65
C ARG A 270 -12.12 -14.22 -0.88
N ALA A 271 -11.58 -13.10 -1.36
CA ALA A 271 -11.82 -11.79 -0.76
C ALA A 271 -13.30 -11.45 -0.75
N ALA A 272 -14.01 -11.63 -1.87
CA ALA A 272 -15.45 -11.38 -1.96
C ALA A 272 -16.30 -12.21 -0.99
N ARG A 273 -15.87 -13.44 -0.70
CA ARG A 273 -16.56 -14.30 0.28
C ARG A 273 -16.20 -14.00 1.74
N THR A 274 -15.07 -13.34 1.98
CA THR A 274 -14.56 -13.15 3.35
C THR A 274 -14.88 -11.77 3.91
N PHE A 275 -14.67 -10.70 3.13
CA PHE A 275 -15.03 -9.35 3.54
C PHE A 275 -16.54 -9.14 3.41
N ARG A 276 -17.23 -8.82 4.51
CA ARG A 276 -18.69 -8.81 4.57
C ARG A 276 -19.36 -7.73 3.71
N ARG A 277 -18.69 -6.59 3.51
CA ARG A 277 -19.20 -5.40 2.81
C ARG A 277 -18.22 -4.97 1.72
N ALA A 278 -17.76 -5.94 0.91
CA ALA A 278 -16.74 -5.66 -0.08
C ALA A 278 -17.29 -5.59 -1.49
N ARG A 279 -16.89 -4.54 -2.20
CA ARG A 279 -16.84 -4.48 -3.65
C ARG A 279 -15.48 -5.01 -4.09
N VAL A 280 -15.45 -6.05 -4.91
CA VAL A 280 -14.19 -6.65 -5.43
C VAL A 280 -14.12 -6.46 -6.94
N VAL A 281 -13.00 -5.92 -7.42
CA VAL A 281 -12.78 -5.57 -8.82
C VAL A 281 -11.49 -6.19 -9.32
N VAL A 282 -11.50 -6.76 -10.53
CA VAL A 282 -10.29 -7.19 -11.22
C VAL A 282 -10.09 -6.28 -12.42
N LEU A 283 -9.07 -5.41 -12.38
CA LEU A 283 -8.78 -4.47 -13.45
C LEU A 283 -8.04 -5.18 -14.59
N PRO A 284 -8.55 -5.10 -15.83
CA PRO A 284 -7.91 -5.72 -16.99
C PRO A 284 -6.58 -5.03 -17.32
N ARG A 285 -5.62 -5.80 -17.87
CA ARG A 285 -4.30 -5.31 -18.28
C ARG A 285 -3.65 -4.42 -17.22
N THR A 286 -3.64 -4.89 -15.98
CA THR A 286 -3.11 -4.17 -14.82
C THR A 286 -2.25 -5.13 -13.99
N GLY A 287 -1.11 -4.65 -13.52
CA GLY A 287 -0.17 -5.39 -12.67
C GLY A 287 -0.49 -5.26 -11.17
N HIS A 288 0.56 -5.30 -10.34
CA HIS A 288 0.48 -5.31 -8.89
C HIS A 288 0.18 -3.93 -8.26
N VAL A 289 0.49 -2.86 -8.96
CA VAL A 289 0.45 -1.48 -8.46
C VAL A 289 -0.58 -0.63 -9.21
N ALA A 290 -1.84 -1.06 -9.17
CA ALA A 290 -2.93 -0.40 -9.89
C ALA A 290 -3.04 1.11 -9.56
N GLN A 291 -2.69 1.54 -8.36
CA GLN A 291 -2.65 2.96 -7.95
C GLN A 291 -1.59 3.78 -8.71
N MET A 292 -0.56 3.14 -9.24
CA MET A 292 0.50 3.77 -10.05
C MET A 292 0.25 3.58 -11.55
N GLU A 293 -0.23 2.40 -11.94
CA GLU A 293 -0.43 2.03 -13.34
C GLU A 293 -1.76 2.56 -13.91
N ARG A 294 -2.80 2.62 -13.08
CA ARG A 294 -4.18 2.99 -13.43
C ARG A 294 -4.83 3.88 -12.36
N PRO A 295 -4.22 5.00 -11.94
CA PRO A 295 -4.72 5.82 -10.83
C PRO A 295 -6.14 6.33 -11.07
N ALA A 296 -6.49 6.69 -12.31
CA ALA A 296 -7.83 7.14 -12.65
C ALA A 296 -8.89 6.04 -12.48
N ALA A 297 -8.57 4.78 -12.84
CA ALA A 297 -9.49 3.66 -12.63
C ALA A 297 -9.69 3.38 -11.14
N VAL A 298 -8.62 3.42 -10.35
CA VAL A 298 -8.70 3.25 -8.89
C VAL A 298 -9.54 4.35 -8.26
N ALA A 299 -9.35 5.62 -8.66
CA ALA A 299 -10.14 6.75 -8.19
C ALA A 299 -11.63 6.60 -8.55
N ALA A 300 -11.93 6.16 -9.77
CA ALA A 300 -13.31 5.93 -10.22
C ALA A 300 -14.00 4.83 -9.40
N GLU A 301 -13.32 3.69 -9.16
CA GLU A 301 -13.85 2.60 -8.36
C GLU A 301 -14.09 3.01 -6.90
N PHE A 302 -13.18 3.80 -6.32
CA PHE A 302 -13.35 4.35 -4.98
C PHE A 302 -14.55 5.31 -4.90
N ARG A 303 -14.71 6.20 -5.87
CA ARG A 303 -15.89 7.09 -5.94
C ARG A 303 -17.19 6.30 -6.10
N GLY A 304 -17.16 5.22 -6.90
CA GLY A 304 -18.27 4.29 -7.02
C GLY A 304 -18.64 3.64 -5.69
N LEU A 305 -17.65 3.29 -4.85
CA LEU A 305 -17.91 2.79 -3.49
C LEU A 305 -18.62 3.86 -2.63
N LEU A 306 -18.18 5.12 -2.70
CA LEU A 306 -18.80 6.21 -1.93
C LEU A 306 -20.22 6.52 -2.38
N ALA A 307 -20.52 6.39 -3.67
CA ALA A 307 -21.85 6.59 -4.24
C ALA A 307 -22.83 5.43 -3.96
N GLY A 308 -22.37 4.34 -3.33
CA GLY A 308 -23.19 3.15 -3.07
C GLY A 308 -23.53 2.34 -4.34
N ASN A 309 -22.81 2.55 -5.44
CA ASN A 309 -23.00 1.81 -6.68
C ASN A 309 -22.73 0.32 -6.47
N GLU A 310 -23.66 -0.53 -6.91
CA GLU A 310 -23.46 -1.98 -6.86
C GLU A 310 -22.22 -2.42 -7.65
N PRO A 311 -21.49 -3.44 -7.17
CA PRO A 311 -20.33 -3.95 -7.89
C PRO A 311 -20.76 -4.51 -9.26
N LEU A 312 -19.99 -4.19 -10.30
CA LEU A 312 -20.07 -4.96 -11.53
C LEU A 312 -19.74 -6.43 -11.21
N PRO A 313 -20.44 -7.41 -11.81
CA PRO A 313 -20.17 -8.82 -11.55
C PRO A 313 -18.69 -9.11 -11.80
N VAL A 314 -18.05 -9.76 -10.83
CA VAL A 314 -16.65 -10.20 -10.96
C VAL A 314 -16.61 -11.18 -12.14
N PRO A 315 -15.84 -10.93 -13.22
CA PRO A 315 -15.66 -11.93 -14.26
C PRO A 315 -15.13 -13.21 -13.61
N VAL A 316 -15.85 -14.31 -13.78
CA VAL A 316 -15.35 -15.64 -13.40
C VAL A 316 -14.19 -15.93 -14.36
N VAL A 317 -12.95 -15.87 -13.86
CA VAL A 317 -11.73 -16.24 -14.58
C VAL A 317 -11.44 -17.72 -14.33
#